data_b38410fdd57f1c227c3bac24958e3b8d
#
_entry.id   b38410fdd57f1c227c3bac24958e3b8d
#
_cell.length_a   1.000
_cell.length_b   1.000
_cell.length_c   1.000
_cell.angle_alpha   90.00
_cell.angle_beta   90.00
_cell.angle_gamma   90.00
#
_symmetry.space_group_name_H-M   'P 1'
#
loop_
_entity.id
_entity.type
_entity.pdbx_description
1 polymer ?
#
loop_
_entity_poly.entity_id
_entity_poly.type
_entity_poly.pdbx_seq_one_letter_code
_entity_poly.pdbx_strand_id
1 'polypeptide(L)'
;VVVYGIVGYKTHAKMILIVRREQDQLVRYVHLGTGNYHAGNARMYTDYGLMTTHPDICEDVHRVFQELTGMGRSAKLKNLLHAPFTLHSELLKLIEQEIGFAQAGKAARIIIKVNALTEPELITALYRASQAGVQVDLIIRSICCLIPKVKGMSERIHVRSIVGRFLEHTRVYYFEHGGAKKLYCASADWMGRNLFSRVETCF
;
A
#
# COMPACT_ATOMS: atom_id res chain seq x y z
N VAL A 1 13.75 4.72 -24.71
CA VAL A 1 12.85 5.88 -24.57
C VAL A 1 12.65 6.13 -23.08
N VAL A 2 12.74 7.38 -22.65
CA VAL A 2 12.45 7.81 -21.28
C VAL A 2 11.14 8.57 -21.27
N VAL A 3 10.23 8.22 -20.35
CA VAL A 3 8.98 8.94 -20.12
C VAL A 3 8.99 9.42 -18.67
N TYR A 4 8.64 10.68 -18.46
CA TYR A 4 8.71 11.32 -17.14
C TYR A 4 7.44 11.14 -16.29
N GLY A 5 6.49 10.33 -16.75
CA GLY A 5 5.25 10.02 -16.05
C GLY A 5 4.15 11.05 -16.28
N ILE A 6 3.23 11.17 -15.34
CA ILE A 6 2.06 12.05 -15.42
C ILE A 6 2.44 13.45 -14.94
N VAL A 7 2.09 14.48 -15.72
CA VAL A 7 2.36 15.89 -15.35
C VAL A 7 1.70 16.22 -14.01
N GLY A 8 2.46 16.84 -13.12
CA GLY A 8 2.01 17.20 -11.77
C GLY A 8 2.17 16.09 -10.71
N TYR A 9 2.52 14.87 -11.10
CA TYR A 9 2.71 13.75 -10.16
C TYR A 9 4.13 13.18 -10.24
N LYS A 10 4.73 12.91 -9.09
CA LYS A 10 6.01 12.20 -9.02
C LYS A 10 5.76 10.70 -9.15
N THR A 11 6.35 10.04 -10.13
CA THR A 11 6.34 8.57 -10.22
C THR A 11 7.23 7.97 -9.12
N HIS A 12 6.63 7.19 -8.21
CA HIS A 12 7.31 6.55 -7.10
C HIS A 12 7.04 5.03 -7.02
N ALA A 13 6.14 4.52 -7.84
CA ALA A 13 5.92 3.08 -8.01
C ALA A 13 7.18 2.36 -8.49
N LYS A 14 7.39 1.11 -8.06
CA LYS A 14 8.52 0.26 -8.43
C LYS A 14 7.98 -0.97 -9.13
N MET A 15 8.04 -0.95 -10.45
CA MET A 15 7.48 -1.99 -11.30
C MET A 15 8.41 -2.30 -12.47
N ILE A 16 8.46 -3.57 -12.86
CA ILE A 16 9.05 -4.02 -14.12
C ILE A 16 7.99 -4.83 -14.85
N LEU A 17 7.82 -4.58 -16.13
CA LEU A 17 6.97 -5.36 -17.01
C LEU A 17 7.82 -5.90 -18.16
N ILE A 18 7.83 -7.22 -18.32
CA ILE A 18 8.47 -7.90 -19.43
C ILE A 18 7.37 -8.59 -20.25
N VAL A 19 7.34 -8.34 -21.55
CA VAL A 19 6.42 -8.97 -22.47
C VAL A 19 7.24 -9.83 -23.43
N ARG A 20 6.99 -11.14 -23.42
CA ARG A 20 7.69 -12.10 -24.28
C ARG A 20 6.69 -12.85 -25.17
N ARG A 21 7.13 -13.16 -26.38
CA ARG A 21 6.44 -14.14 -27.21
C ARG A 21 6.95 -15.54 -26.84
N GLU A 22 6.04 -16.38 -26.37
CA GLU A 22 6.31 -17.77 -26.02
C GLU A 22 5.37 -18.66 -26.85
N GLN A 23 5.95 -19.43 -27.75
CA GLN A 23 5.20 -20.12 -28.80
C GLN A 23 4.34 -19.09 -29.57
N ASP A 24 3.01 -19.22 -29.60
CA ASP A 24 2.10 -18.30 -30.30
C ASP A 24 1.39 -17.29 -29.37
N GLN A 25 1.82 -17.17 -28.12
CA GLN A 25 1.18 -16.31 -27.14
C GLN A 25 2.13 -15.23 -26.60
N LEU A 26 1.56 -14.06 -26.24
CA LEU A 26 2.29 -13.03 -25.48
C LEU A 26 2.12 -13.28 -24.00
N VAL A 27 3.21 -13.59 -23.33
CA VAL A 27 3.26 -13.79 -21.88
C VAL A 27 3.85 -12.55 -21.21
N ARG A 28 3.21 -12.10 -20.14
CA ARG A 28 3.68 -10.98 -19.32
C ARG A 28 4.27 -11.48 -18.00
N TYR A 29 5.41 -10.94 -17.66
CA TYR A 29 6.12 -11.15 -16.39
C TYR A 29 6.20 -9.80 -15.67
N VAL A 30 5.85 -9.78 -14.40
CA VAL A 30 5.81 -8.56 -13.60
C VAL A 30 6.67 -8.73 -12.36
N HIS A 31 7.42 -7.68 -12.03
CA HIS A 31 7.95 -7.46 -10.70
C HIS A 31 7.33 -6.20 -10.11
N LEU A 32 6.83 -6.29 -8.88
CA LEU A 32 6.33 -5.19 -8.06
C LEU A 32 7.19 -5.09 -6.80
N GLY A 33 7.57 -3.90 -6.38
CA GLY A 33 8.46 -3.71 -5.24
C GLY A 33 8.05 -2.58 -4.30
N THR A 34 8.39 -2.74 -3.02
CA THR A 34 8.26 -1.67 -2.02
C THR A 34 9.43 -0.68 -2.09
N GLY A 35 10.58 -1.09 -2.61
CA GLY A 35 11.83 -0.36 -2.63
C GLY A 35 12.38 -0.03 -4.00
N ASN A 36 13.28 0.94 -4.05
CA ASN A 36 13.90 1.42 -5.28
C ASN A 36 14.84 0.38 -5.91
N TYR A 37 14.88 0.32 -7.24
CA TYR A 37 15.89 -0.42 -8.00
C TYR A 37 17.23 0.32 -7.95
N HIS A 38 17.91 0.26 -6.81
CA HIS A 38 19.17 0.95 -6.58
C HIS A 38 20.11 0.05 -5.77
N ALA A 39 21.24 -0.35 -6.36
CA ALA A 39 22.15 -1.35 -5.80
C ALA A 39 22.67 -0.98 -4.39
N GLY A 40 22.95 0.30 -4.13
CA GLY A 40 23.37 0.77 -2.80
C GLY A 40 22.27 0.63 -1.76
N ASN A 41 21.04 1.05 -2.09
CA ASN A 41 19.91 0.96 -1.18
C ASN A 41 19.54 -0.50 -0.89
N ALA A 42 19.61 -1.37 -1.89
CA ALA A 42 19.27 -2.78 -1.74
C ALA A 42 20.15 -3.52 -0.71
N ARG A 43 21.35 -3.01 -0.43
CA ARG A 43 22.26 -3.57 0.59
C ARG A 43 21.94 -3.10 2.01
N MET A 44 21.19 -2.01 2.15
CA MET A 44 20.98 -1.32 3.43
C MET A 44 19.50 -1.27 3.84
N TYR A 45 18.57 -1.46 2.91
CA TYR A 45 17.13 -1.35 3.14
C TYR A 45 16.47 -2.73 3.16
N THR A 46 15.46 -2.87 4.00
CA THR A 46 14.56 -4.02 3.92
C THR A 46 13.42 -3.69 2.97
N ASP A 47 13.26 -4.48 1.92
CA ASP A 47 12.18 -4.32 0.95
C ASP A 47 11.60 -5.69 0.54
N TYR A 48 10.36 -5.68 0.05
CA TYR A 48 9.73 -6.86 -0.53
C TYR A 48 9.54 -6.67 -2.04
N GLY A 49 9.64 -7.76 -2.78
CA GLY A 49 9.36 -7.84 -4.20
C GLY A 49 8.47 -9.04 -4.50
N LEU A 50 7.48 -8.84 -5.36
CA LEU A 50 6.63 -9.88 -5.92
C LEU A 50 6.98 -10.08 -7.38
N MET A 51 7.39 -11.29 -7.75
CA MET A 51 7.51 -11.72 -9.15
C MET A 51 6.32 -12.60 -9.50
N THR A 52 5.60 -12.29 -10.59
CA THR A 52 4.39 -13.02 -10.95
C THR A 52 4.11 -12.99 -12.45
N THR A 53 3.39 -14.01 -12.91
CA THR A 53 2.76 -14.09 -14.22
C THR A 53 1.23 -14.12 -14.13
N HIS A 54 0.67 -13.86 -12.92
CA HIS A 54 -0.78 -13.88 -12.72
C HIS A 54 -1.46 -12.88 -13.68
N PRO A 55 -2.40 -13.35 -14.54
CA PRO A 55 -2.91 -12.55 -15.65
C PRO A 55 -3.49 -11.20 -15.25
N ASP A 56 -4.31 -11.17 -14.19
CA ASP A 56 -4.97 -9.94 -13.75
C ASP A 56 -3.98 -8.93 -13.14
N ILE A 57 -2.97 -9.39 -12.39
CA ILE A 57 -1.91 -8.50 -11.86
C ILE A 57 -1.06 -7.96 -13.01
N CYS A 58 -0.70 -8.80 -13.97
CA CYS A 58 0.06 -8.39 -15.14
C CYS A 58 -0.71 -7.39 -16.02
N GLU A 59 -2.01 -7.57 -16.16
CA GLU A 59 -2.88 -6.62 -16.87
C GLU A 59 -2.96 -5.28 -16.13
N ASP A 60 -3.13 -5.30 -14.81
CA ASP A 60 -3.15 -4.07 -14.00
C ASP A 60 -1.85 -3.28 -14.13
N VAL A 61 -0.69 -3.95 -14.03
CA VAL A 61 0.61 -3.31 -14.22
C VAL A 61 0.75 -2.75 -15.63
N HIS A 62 0.30 -3.48 -16.65
CA HIS A 62 0.30 -2.99 -18.03
C HIS A 62 -0.52 -1.69 -18.16
N ARG A 63 -1.70 -1.63 -17.56
CA ARG A 63 -2.56 -0.43 -17.54
C ARG A 63 -1.90 0.74 -16.85
N VAL A 64 -1.23 0.52 -15.71
CA VAL A 64 -0.47 1.59 -15.04
C VAL A 64 0.66 2.11 -15.94
N PHE A 65 1.38 1.23 -16.67
CA PHE A 65 2.37 1.68 -17.65
C PHE A 65 1.75 2.47 -18.81
N GLN A 66 0.59 2.07 -19.32
CA GLN A 66 -0.13 2.83 -20.35
C GLN A 66 -0.52 4.24 -19.86
N GLU A 67 -1.00 4.34 -18.62
CA GLU A 67 -1.32 5.62 -17.99
C GLU A 67 -0.09 6.51 -17.83
N LEU A 68 1.02 5.96 -17.32
CA LEU A 68 2.29 6.67 -17.15
C LEU A 68 2.90 7.17 -18.48
N THR A 69 2.61 6.48 -19.57
CA THR A 69 3.13 6.82 -20.92
C THR A 69 2.15 7.66 -21.75
N GLY A 70 1.01 8.06 -21.18
CA GLY A 70 -0.01 8.86 -21.84
C GLY A 70 -0.83 8.10 -22.90
N MET A 71 -0.71 6.77 -22.96
CA MET A 71 -1.41 5.93 -23.93
C MET A 71 -2.77 5.40 -23.43
N GLY A 72 -3.20 5.78 -22.26
CA GLY A 72 -4.48 5.32 -21.67
C GLY A 72 -5.00 6.25 -20.60
N ARG A 73 -6.31 6.20 -20.34
CA ARG A 73 -6.93 6.82 -19.17
C ARG A 73 -6.90 5.83 -18.00
N SER A 74 -6.90 6.35 -16.76
CA SER A 74 -7.02 5.54 -15.56
C SER A 74 -8.19 4.54 -15.68
N ALA A 75 -7.88 3.29 -15.88
CA ALA A 75 -8.86 2.22 -15.89
C ALA A 75 -8.94 1.63 -14.47
N LYS A 76 -10.13 1.17 -14.08
CA LYS A 76 -10.28 0.45 -12.81
C LYS A 76 -9.39 -0.79 -12.82
N LEU A 77 -8.42 -0.84 -11.90
CA LEU A 77 -7.57 -1.99 -11.68
C LEU A 77 -8.35 -3.08 -10.92
N LYS A 78 -8.00 -4.34 -11.13
CA LYS A 78 -8.69 -5.49 -10.52
C LYS A 78 -8.09 -5.86 -9.15
N ASN A 79 -6.76 -5.92 -9.07
CA ASN A 79 -6.02 -6.40 -7.92
C ASN A 79 -5.13 -5.33 -7.31
N LEU A 80 -4.57 -4.43 -8.11
CA LEU A 80 -3.73 -3.36 -7.62
C LEU A 80 -4.57 -2.16 -7.17
N LEU A 81 -4.11 -1.53 -6.08
CA LEU A 81 -4.55 -0.19 -5.70
C LEU A 81 -3.42 0.78 -6.07
N HIS A 82 -3.77 1.96 -6.58
CA HIS A 82 -2.76 2.93 -6.96
C HIS A 82 -3.13 4.36 -6.53
N ALA A 83 -2.13 5.09 -6.10
CA ALA A 83 -2.24 6.52 -5.86
C ALA A 83 -1.89 7.28 -7.15
N PRO A 84 -2.51 8.46 -7.37
CA PRO A 84 -3.40 9.18 -6.46
C PRO A 84 -4.89 8.82 -6.63
N PHE A 85 -5.23 7.75 -7.37
CA PHE A 85 -6.58 7.52 -7.88
C PHE A 85 -7.48 6.69 -6.94
N THR A 86 -7.01 5.51 -6.50
CA THR A 86 -7.86 4.56 -5.76
C THR A 86 -7.32 4.21 -4.37
N LEU A 87 -6.02 4.31 -4.12
CA LEU A 87 -5.39 3.80 -2.91
C LEU A 87 -6.00 4.38 -1.63
N HIS A 88 -6.13 5.70 -1.52
CA HIS A 88 -6.65 6.35 -0.32
C HIS A 88 -8.10 5.92 0.00
N SER A 89 -8.99 6.00 -0.99
CA SER A 89 -10.40 5.64 -0.82
C SER A 89 -10.58 4.15 -0.48
N GLU A 90 -9.77 3.27 -1.06
CA GLU A 90 -9.85 1.84 -0.75
C GLU A 90 -9.29 1.51 0.64
N LEU A 91 -8.25 2.21 1.11
CA LEU A 91 -7.77 2.07 2.49
C LEU A 91 -8.85 2.49 3.50
N LEU A 92 -9.54 3.60 3.27
CA LEU A 92 -10.68 4.00 4.11
C LEU A 92 -11.78 2.94 4.12
N LYS A 93 -12.14 2.38 2.96
CA LYS A 93 -13.13 1.30 2.87
C LYS A 93 -12.70 0.04 3.63
N LEU A 94 -11.42 -0.35 3.54
CA LEU A 94 -10.89 -1.50 4.27
C LEU A 94 -11.00 -1.29 5.79
N ILE A 95 -10.70 -0.08 6.27
CA ILE A 95 -10.85 0.27 7.69
C ILE A 95 -12.33 0.21 8.10
N GLU A 96 -13.25 0.78 7.30
CA GLU A 96 -14.70 0.73 7.57
C GLU A 96 -15.23 -0.73 7.59
N GLN A 97 -14.71 -1.60 6.73
CA GLN A 97 -15.07 -3.02 6.75
C GLN A 97 -14.63 -3.70 8.05
N GLU A 98 -13.44 -3.40 8.58
CA GLU A 98 -13.01 -3.91 9.89
C GLU A 98 -13.92 -3.41 11.02
N ILE A 99 -14.34 -2.14 10.98
CA ILE A 99 -15.32 -1.59 11.92
C ILE A 99 -16.63 -2.40 11.87
N GLY A 100 -17.16 -2.65 10.66
CA GLY A 100 -18.37 -3.44 10.48
C GLY A 100 -18.21 -4.88 10.99
N PHE A 101 -17.07 -5.53 10.76
CA PHE A 101 -16.80 -6.87 11.30
C PHE A 101 -16.73 -6.89 12.83
N ALA A 102 -16.06 -5.91 13.44
CA ALA A 102 -15.98 -5.80 14.91
C ALA A 102 -17.37 -5.60 15.52
N GLN A 103 -18.20 -4.72 14.95
CA GLN A 103 -19.57 -4.48 15.40
C GLN A 103 -20.47 -5.71 15.25
N ALA A 104 -20.20 -6.55 14.24
CA ALA A 104 -20.91 -7.81 14.03
C ALA A 104 -20.34 -8.98 14.88
N GLY A 105 -19.42 -8.73 15.80
CA GLY A 105 -18.78 -9.74 16.65
C GLY A 105 -17.85 -10.70 15.90
N LYS A 106 -17.40 -10.34 14.68
CA LYS A 106 -16.46 -11.12 13.86
C LYS A 106 -15.02 -10.70 14.13
N ALA A 107 -14.07 -11.53 13.71
CA ALA A 107 -12.66 -11.21 13.81
C ALA A 107 -12.33 -9.93 13.03
N ALA A 108 -11.72 -8.95 13.72
CA ALA A 108 -11.35 -7.66 13.16
C ALA A 108 -10.00 -7.20 13.73
N ARG A 109 -9.05 -6.96 12.87
CA ARG A 109 -7.71 -6.50 13.24
C ARG A 109 -7.05 -5.76 12.08
N ILE A 110 -6.34 -4.69 12.38
CA ILE A 110 -5.53 -3.93 11.42
C ILE A 110 -4.08 -3.97 11.88
N ILE A 111 -3.16 -4.32 10.98
CA ILE A 111 -1.71 -4.18 11.21
C ILE A 111 -1.12 -3.37 10.06
N ILE A 112 -0.53 -2.22 10.36
CA ILE A 112 0.07 -1.34 9.36
C ILE A 112 1.55 -1.13 9.68
N LYS A 113 2.41 -1.51 8.75
CA LYS A 113 3.83 -1.13 8.76
C LYS A 113 4.06 -0.09 7.68
N VAL A 114 4.49 1.09 8.07
CA VAL A 114 4.83 2.22 7.19
C VAL A 114 6.01 3.01 7.74
N ASN A 115 6.65 3.82 6.90
CA ASN A 115 7.71 4.69 7.39
C ASN A 115 7.14 5.91 8.13
N ALA A 116 6.00 6.43 7.67
CA ALA A 116 5.34 7.58 8.30
C ALA A 116 3.81 7.49 8.18
N LEU A 117 3.12 8.01 9.21
CA LEU A 117 1.67 8.15 9.29
C LEU A 117 1.33 9.59 9.65
N THR A 118 0.85 10.38 8.66
CA THR A 118 0.51 11.80 8.84
C THR A 118 -0.80 12.20 8.17
N GLU A 119 -1.44 11.28 7.43
CA GLU A 119 -2.66 11.58 6.68
C GLU A 119 -3.87 11.64 7.62
N PRO A 120 -4.61 12.79 7.71
CA PRO A 120 -5.59 13.00 8.76
C PRO A 120 -6.83 12.11 8.69
N GLU A 121 -7.33 11.80 7.49
CA GLU A 121 -8.55 10.99 7.34
C GLU A 121 -8.29 9.53 7.73
N LEU A 122 -7.13 8.97 7.35
CA LEU A 122 -6.72 7.63 7.77
C LEU A 122 -6.50 7.56 9.29
N ILE A 123 -5.90 8.59 9.90
CA ILE A 123 -5.74 8.67 11.36
C ILE A 123 -7.12 8.69 12.04
N THR A 124 -8.04 9.51 11.53
CA THR A 124 -9.41 9.59 12.06
C THR A 124 -10.14 8.25 11.92
N ALA A 125 -10.00 7.57 10.78
CA ALA A 125 -10.59 6.26 10.55
C ALA A 125 -10.03 5.20 11.52
N LEU A 126 -8.70 5.23 11.82
CA LEU A 126 -8.09 4.34 12.80
C LEU A 126 -8.61 4.60 14.23
N TYR A 127 -8.86 5.85 14.61
CA TYR A 127 -9.51 6.15 15.88
C TYR A 127 -10.91 5.57 15.97
N ARG A 128 -11.73 5.74 14.92
CA ARG A 128 -13.05 5.13 14.85
C ARG A 128 -13.00 3.60 14.92
N ALA A 129 -12.02 2.98 14.25
CA ALA A 129 -11.80 1.53 14.32
C ALA A 129 -11.50 1.08 15.75
N SER A 130 -10.63 1.78 16.48
CA SER A 130 -10.34 1.51 17.90
C SER A 130 -11.59 1.62 18.77
N GLN A 131 -12.39 2.67 18.59
CA GLN A 131 -13.65 2.86 19.33
C GLN A 131 -14.67 1.77 19.04
N ALA A 132 -14.71 1.26 17.81
CA ALA A 132 -15.57 0.16 17.41
C ALA A 132 -15.11 -1.23 17.90
N GLY A 133 -13.93 -1.31 18.55
CA GLY A 133 -13.42 -2.57 19.10
C GLY A 133 -12.34 -3.25 18.26
N VAL A 134 -11.94 -2.68 17.13
CA VAL A 134 -10.88 -3.22 16.26
C VAL A 134 -9.52 -3.11 16.97
N GLN A 135 -8.76 -4.19 16.99
CA GLN A 135 -7.36 -4.17 17.42
C GLN A 135 -6.49 -3.57 16.30
N VAL A 136 -5.74 -2.51 16.62
CA VAL A 136 -4.87 -1.82 15.66
C VAL A 136 -3.42 -1.85 16.11
N ASP A 137 -2.54 -2.45 15.31
CA ASP A 137 -1.11 -2.50 15.54
C ASP A 137 -0.37 -1.70 14.46
N LEU A 138 0.32 -0.65 14.85
CA LEU A 138 1.06 0.23 13.96
C LEU A 138 2.57 0.07 14.18
N ILE A 139 3.30 -0.21 13.12
CA ILE A 139 4.76 -0.29 13.10
C ILE A 139 5.27 0.88 12.26
N ILE A 140 5.69 1.98 12.91
CA ILE A 140 6.03 3.23 12.25
C ILE A 140 7.47 3.60 12.55
N ARG A 141 8.28 3.68 11.50
CA ARG A 141 9.72 3.94 11.64
C ARG A 141 10.03 5.38 12.04
N SER A 142 9.30 6.37 11.51
CA SER A 142 9.62 7.77 11.69
C SER A 142 8.43 8.58 12.23
N ILE A 143 7.84 9.46 11.44
CA ILE A 143 6.79 10.39 11.88
C ILE A 143 5.47 9.65 12.08
N CYS A 144 4.88 9.82 13.27
CA CYS A 144 3.54 9.34 13.59
C CYS A 144 2.74 10.50 14.22
N CYS A 145 1.70 10.97 13.52
CA CYS A 145 0.79 12.02 14.03
C CYS A 145 -0.41 11.44 14.81
N LEU A 146 -0.50 10.12 14.94
CA LEU A 146 -1.53 9.44 15.73
C LEU A 146 -1.07 9.30 17.18
N ILE A 147 -1.94 9.59 18.14
CA ILE A 147 -1.69 9.44 19.58
C ILE A 147 -2.37 8.14 20.05
N PRO A 148 -1.59 7.11 20.43
CA PRO A 148 -2.13 5.84 20.91
C PRO A 148 -2.53 5.91 22.40
N LYS A 149 -3.32 4.91 22.85
CA LYS A 149 -3.66 4.65 24.27
C LYS A 149 -4.44 5.78 24.99
N VAL A 150 -5.11 6.64 24.24
CA VAL A 150 -6.02 7.64 24.83
C VAL A 150 -7.35 6.97 25.17
N LYS A 151 -7.79 7.09 26.43
CA LYS A 151 -9.04 6.55 26.93
C LYS A 151 -10.24 7.04 26.11
N GLY A 152 -11.11 6.13 25.69
CA GLY A 152 -12.29 6.41 24.88
C GLY A 152 -12.02 6.71 23.40
N MET A 153 -10.75 6.76 22.96
CA MET A 153 -10.40 7.10 21.59
C MET A 153 -9.48 6.05 20.94
N SER A 154 -8.31 5.82 21.50
CA SER A 154 -7.26 4.99 20.88
C SER A 154 -6.74 3.88 21.80
N GLU A 155 -7.56 3.39 22.72
CA GLU A 155 -7.19 2.37 23.72
C GLU A 155 -6.69 1.09 23.07
N ARG A 156 -7.24 0.71 21.91
CA ARG A 156 -6.91 -0.50 21.16
C ARG A 156 -5.83 -0.28 20.10
N ILE A 157 -5.24 0.93 20.04
CA ILE A 157 -4.14 1.21 19.13
C ILE A 157 -2.80 1.04 19.85
N HIS A 158 -1.94 0.21 19.28
CA HIS A 158 -0.56 0.03 19.71
C HIS A 158 0.37 0.56 18.64
N VAL A 159 1.29 1.45 19.02
CA VAL A 159 2.31 1.97 18.12
C VAL A 159 3.68 1.51 18.60
N ARG A 160 4.47 1.00 17.68
CA ARG A 160 5.87 0.64 17.92
C ARG A 160 6.73 1.04 16.73
N SER A 161 8.03 1.17 16.95
CA SER A 161 9.03 1.37 15.90
C SER A 161 10.00 0.18 15.89
N ILE A 162 10.60 -0.07 14.74
CA ILE A 162 11.68 -1.06 14.58
C ILE A 162 12.91 -0.30 14.09
N VAL A 163 14.00 -0.43 14.84
CA VAL A 163 15.31 0.10 14.49
C VAL A 163 16.31 -1.06 14.55
N GLY A 164 17.09 -1.23 13.51
CA GLY A 164 18.07 -2.30 13.42
C GLY A 164 19.25 -1.92 12.51
N ARG A 165 20.04 -2.93 12.13
CA ARG A 165 21.18 -2.75 11.22
C ARG A 165 20.75 -2.23 9.85
N PHE A 166 19.60 -2.68 9.35
CA PHE A 166 19.04 -2.27 8.07
C PHE A 166 17.96 -1.23 8.27
N LEU A 167 17.78 -0.34 7.29
CA LEU A 167 16.69 0.61 7.27
C LEU A 167 15.36 -0.13 6.99
N GLU A 168 14.45 -0.12 7.96
CA GLU A 168 13.12 -0.70 7.83
C GLU A 168 12.29 0.12 6.84
N HIS A 169 12.20 -0.35 5.59
CA HIS A 169 11.65 0.41 4.48
C HIS A 169 10.37 -0.19 3.90
N THR A 170 10.09 -1.45 4.16
CA THR A 170 8.87 -2.13 3.71
C THR A 170 7.60 -1.43 4.19
N ARG A 171 6.58 -1.39 3.33
CA ARG A 171 5.21 -1.02 3.72
C ARG A 171 4.33 -2.23 3.52
N VAL A 172 3.63 -2.58 4.59
CA VAL A 172 2.75 -3.75 4.64
C VAL A 172 1.46 -3.36 5.34
N TYR A 173 0.32 -3.69 4.74
CA TYR A 173 -1.01 -3.44 5.28
C TYR A 173 -1.75 -4.77 5.40
N TYR A 174 -2.20 -5.08 6.59
CA TYR A 174 -2.95 -6.29 6.89
C TYR A 174 -4.30 -5.93 7.51
N PHE A 175 -5.34 -6.59 7.01
CA PHE A 175 -6.72 -6.51 7.51
C PHE A 175 -7.24 -7.92 7.74
N GLU A 176 -7.80 -8.19 8.93
CA GLU A 176 -8.34 -9.52 9.30
C GLU A 176 -9.56 -9.90 8.45
N HIS A 177 -10.33 -8.90 8.05
CA HIS A 177 -11.43 -8.99 7.08
C HIS A 177 -12.42 -10.12 7.39
N GLY A 178 -12.86 -10.21 8.67
CA GLY A 178 -13.79 -11.22 9.13
C GLY A 178 -13.27 -12.66 9.01
N GLY A 179 -11.94 -12.85 8.95
CA GLY A 179 -11.26 -14.14 8.79
C GLY A 179 -10.72 -14.41 7.38
N ALA A 180 -11.09 -13.59 6.37
CA ALA A 180 -10.62 -13.78 4.99
C ALA A 180 -9.18 -13.31 4.75
N LYS A 181 -8.62 -12.50 5.66
CA LYS A 181 -7.23 -12.01 5.70
C LYS A 181 -6.76 -11.37 4.40
N LYS A 182 -6.70 -10.06 4.37
CA LYS A 182 -6.13 -9.30 3.25
C LYS A 182 -4.76 -8.76 3.62
N LEU A 183 -3.77 -9.03 2.78
CA LEU A 183 -2.40 -8.58 2.93
C LEU A 183 -1.97 -7.83 1.68
N TYR A 184 -1.39 -6.64 1.89
CA TYR A 184 -0.87 -5.81 0.82
C TYR A 184 0.55 -5.38 1.12
N CYS A 185 1.38 -5.31 0.08
CA CYS A 185 2.64 -4.59 0.08
C CYS A 185 2.50 -3.30 -0.73
N ALA A 186 3.20 -2.23 -0.37
CA ALA A 186 3.07 -0.96 -1.06
C ALA A 186 4.38 -0.18 -1.19
N SER A 187 4.43 0.70 -2.17
CA SER A 187 5.46 1.74 -2.26
C SER A 187 5.11 2.99 -1.45
N ALA A 188 3.85 3.14 -1.02
CA ALA A 188 3.30 4.31 -0.36
C ALA A 188 3.44 4.27 1.17
N ASP A 189 3.79 5.42 1.77
CA ASP A 189 3.52 5.69 3.17
C ASP A 189 2.12 6.33 3.34
N TRP A 190 1.60 6.35 4.55
CA TRP A 190 0.31 6.98 4.88
C TRP A 190 0.48 8.49 5.12
N MET A 191 0.93 9.17 4.08
CA MET A 191 1.17 10.61 4.03
C MET A 191 0.44 11.24 2.84
N GLY A 192 -0.08 12.46 3.01
CA GLY A 192 -0.77 13.17 1.93
C GLY A 192 0.02 13.22 0.61
N ARG A 193 1.35 13.47 0.68
CA ARG A 193 2.19 13.48 -0.53
C ARG A 193 2.23 12.15 -1.27
N ASN A 194 2.20 11.00 -0.57
CA ASN A 194 2.20 9.68 -1.20
C ASN A 194 0.83 9.38 -1.80
N LEU A 195 -0.25 9.74 -1.10
CA LEU A 195 -1.60 9.36 -1.48
C LEU A 195 -2.22 10.29 -2.54
N PHE A 196 -1.76 11.56 -2.64
CA PHE A 196 -2.39 12.56 -3.52
C PHE A 196 -1.45 13.21 -4.53
N SER A 197 -0.12 13.11 -4.37
CA SER A 197 0.85 13.81 -5.24
C SER A 197 1.88 12.89 -5.89
N ARG A 198 1.74 11.58 -5.70
CA ARG A 198 2.64 10.58 -6.26
C ARG A 198 1.87 9.46 -6.93
N VAL A 199 2.47 8.87 -7.96
CA VAL A 199 2.04 7.57 -8.46
C VAL A 199 2.71 6.49 -7.62
N GLU A 200 1.89 5.76 -6.87
CA GLU A 200 2.29 4.67 -5.99
C GLU A 200 1.51 3.41 -6.33
N THR A 201 2.04 2.25 -6.01
CA THR A 201 1.34 0.95 -6.16
C THR A 201 1.24 0.22 -4.83
N CYS A 202 0.11 -0.46 -4.67
CA CYS A 202 -0.20 -1.34 -3.56
C CYS A 202 -0.73 -2.67 -4.14
N PHE A 203 -0.11 -3.78 -3.78
CA PHE A 203 -0.28 -5.11 -4.37
C PHE A 203 -0.31 -6.23 -3.34
#